data_eb4b810683314d3285875f828f4d0e0e
#
_entry.id   eb4b810683314d3285875f828f4d0e0e
#
_cell.length_a   1.000
_cell.length_b   1.000
_cell.length_c   1.000
_cell.angle_alpha   90.00
_cell.angle_beta   90.00
_cell.angle_gamma   90.00
#
_symmetry.space_group_name_H-M   'P 1'
#
loop_
_entity.id
_entity.type
_entity.pdbx_description
1 polymer ?
#
loop_
_entity_poly.entity_id
_entity_poly.type
_entity_poly.pdbx_seq_one_letter_code
_entity_poly.pdbx_strand_id
1 'polypeptide(L)'
;MSTQLDVKRLADRYVAQWNEPDPAARSALVRELWTSDAVHVLVDPPQEVREAAAALAVPAPFLEVHGHDALDARVGRAYEMFVASGEHVFAAEEPAELLPNVVAIRWSMVTTGGREAVGGGLDVLSLDPAGRIRTDHQFIAP
;
A
#
# COMPACT_ATOMS: atom_id res chain seq x y z
N MET A 1 25.16 12.66 11.84
CA MET A 1 25.00 11.20 11.97
C MET A 1 23.82 10.79 11.12
N SER A 2 24.06 9.98 10.13
CA SER A 2 22.97 9.49 9.29
C SER A 2 22.20 8.42 10.07
N THR A 3 20.90 8.60 10.21
CA THR A 3 20.05 7.55 10.71
C THR A 3 19.91 6.51 9.62
N GLN A 4 20.34 5.31 9.91
CA GLN A 4 20.11 4.20 9.00
C GLN A 4 18.62 3.94 8.93
N LEU A 5 18.10 3.84 7.72
CA LEU A 5 16.69 3.53 7.49
C LEU A 5 16.38 2.12 8.00
N ASP A 6 15.41 2.01 8.90
CA ASP A 6 14.92 0.72 9.36
C ASP A 6 13.83 0.23 8.38
N VAL A 7 14.26 -0.50 7.36
CA VAL A 7 13.36 -0.95 6.30
C VAL A 7 12.34 -1.96 6.80
N LYS A 8 12.71 -2.78 7.80
CA LYS A 8 11.76 -3.73 8.38
C LYS A 8 10.64 -3.02 9.12
N ARG A 9 10.98 -2.01 9.91
CA ARG A 9 9.99 -1.19 10.62
C ARG A 9 9.07 -0.47 9.64
N LEU A 10 9.65 0.07 8.56
CA LEU A 10 8.88 0.72 7.51
C LEU A 10 7.88 -0.26 6.89
N ALA A 11 8.34 -1.47 6.54
CA ALA A 11 7.48 -2.49 5.94
C ALA A 11 6.35 -2.90 6.90
N ASP A 12 6.65 -3.10 8.17
CA ASP A 12 5.65 -3.45 9.16
C ASP A 12 4.60 -2.35 9.34
N ARG A 13 5.02 -1.10 9.38
CA ARG A 13 4.12 0.04 9.49
C ARG A 13 3.31 0.26 8.21
N TYR A 14 3.95 0.05 7.06
CA TYR A 14 3.27 0.15 5.77
C TYR A 14 2.10 -0.82 5.68
N VAL A 15 2.33 -2.08 6.03
CA VAL A 15 1.28 -3.10 6.02
C VAL A 15 0.25 -2.86 7.12
N ALA A 16 0.66 -2.36 8.27
CA ALA A 16 -0.24 -2.06 9.38
C ALA A 16 -1.34 -1.07 8.99
N GLN A 17 -1.03 -0.06 8.16
CA GLN A 17 -2.04 0.90 7.72
C GLN A 17 -3.16 0.25 6.90
N TRP A 18 -2.82 -0.77 6.12
CA TRP A 18 -3.81 -1.49 5.31
C TRP A 18 -4.69 -2.42 6.15
N ASN A 19 -4.21 -2.83 7.32
CA ASN A 19 -4.90 -3.74 8.22
C ASN A 19 -5.64 -3.03 9.37
N GLU A 20 -5.44 -1.72 9.58
CA GLU A 20 -5.97 -1.00 10.73
C GLU A 20 -7.48 -0.86 10.66
N PRO A 21 -8.24 -1.43 11.61
CA PRO A 21 -9.70 -1.36 11.61
C PRO A 21 -10.26 0.00 12.02
N ASP A 22 -9.55 0.75 12.86
CA ASP A 22 -10.03 2.05 13.33
C ASP A 22 -9.75 3.13 12.29
N PRO A 23 -10.78 3.80 11.72
CA PRO A 23 -10.56 4.84 10.72
C PRO A 23 -9.68 5.99 11.20
N ALA A 24 -9.80 6.41 12.44
CA ALA A 24 -8.98 7.51 12.97
C ALA A 24 -7.51 7.10 13.11
N ALA A 25 -7.25 5.89 13.61
CA ALA A 25 -5.88 5.36 13.72
C ALA A 25 -5.27 5.16 12.33
N ARG A 26 -6.04 4.68 11.38
CA ARG A 26 -5.61 4.49 9.98
C ARG A 26 -5.24 5.81 9.34
N SER A 27 -6.06 6.82 9.51
CA SER A 27 -5.80 8.17 9.00
C SER A 27 -4.52 8.75 9.61
N ALA A 28 -4.28 8.52 10.90
CA ALA A 28 -3.05 8.94 11.56
C ALA A 28 -1.81 8.24 10.97
N LEU A 29 -1.90 6.92 10.70
CA LEU A 29 -0.82 6.17 10.07
C LEU A 29 -0.49 6.72 8.68
N VAL A 30 -1.51 7.04 7.89
CA VAL A 30 -1.31 7.63 6.56
C VAL A 30 -0.51 8.93 6.69
N ARG A 31 -0.90 9.80 7.61
CA ARG A 31 -0.23 11.10 7.78
C ARG A 31 1.18 10.98 8.30
N GLU A 32 1.47 9.94 9.06
CA GLU A 32 2.83 9.69 9.57
C GLU A 32 3.74 9.06 8.53
N LEU A 33 3.21 8.15 7.71
CA LEU A 33 3.98 7.38 6.74
C LEU A 33 4.26 8.13 5.44
N TRP A 34 3.33 8.95 4.98
CA TRP A 34 3.38 9.57 3.66
C TRP A 34 3.61 11.07 3.76
N THR A 35 4.31 11.62 2.74
CA THR A 35 4.39 13.07 2.60
C THR A 35 3.02 13.64 2.22
N SER A 36 2.82 14.94 2.46
CA SER A 36 1.52 15.58 2.19
C SER A 36 1.16 15.60 0.70
N ASP A 37 2.16 15.49 -0.17
CA ASP A 37 2.00 15.48 -1.63
C ASP A 37 2.29 14.11 -2.23
N ALA A 38 2.25 13.06 -1.42
CA ALA A 38 2.59 11.72 -1.86
C ALA A 38 1.66 11.20 -2.95
N VAL A 39 2.19 10.29 -3.75
CA VAL A 39 1.46 9.67 -4.86
C VAL A 39 1.52 8.16 -4.73
N HIS A 40 0.37 7.52 -4.79
CA HIS A 40 0.26 6.06 -4.86
C HIS A 40 -0.24 5.69 -6.25
N VAL A 41 0.50 4.84 -6.93
CA VAL A 41 0.19 4.38 -8.28
C VAL A 41 -0.03 2.87 -8.25
N LEU A 42 -1.25 2.44 -8.56
CA LEU A 42 -1.53 1.03 -8.81
C LEU A 42 -1.27 0.78 -10.29
N VAL A 43 -0.11 0.17 -10.58
CA VAL A 43 0.42 0.11 -11.94
C VAL A 43 -0.41 -0.78 -12.85
N ASP A 44 -0.89 -1.89 -12.34
CA ASP A 44 -1.60 -2.88 -13.15
C ASP A 44 -2.87 -3.29 -12.42
N PRO A 45 -3.93 -2.45 -12.48
CA PRO A 45 -5.14 -2.72 -11.71
C PRO A 45 -5.75 -4.07 -12.04
N PRO A 46 -6.41 -4.73 -11.08
CA PRO A 46 -7.13 -5.96 -11.34
C PRO A 46 -8.13 -5.82 -12.48
N GLN A 47 -8.41 -6.91 -13.18
CA GLN A 47 -9.28 -6.91 -14.35
C GLN A 47 -10.65 -6.29 -14.06
N GLU A 48 -11.21 -6.55 -12.90
CA GLU A 48 -12.52 -6.00 -12.51
C GLU A 48 -12.50 -4.47 -12.47
N VAL A 49 -11.40 -3.89 -12.01
CA VAL A 49 -11.23 -2.43 -11.98
C VAL A 49 -11.09 -1.89 -13.39
N ARG A 50 -10.33 -2.58 -14.25
CA ARG A 50 -10.18 -2.20 -15.66
C ARG A 50 -11.50 -2.25 -16.41
N GLU A 51 -12.28 -3.29 -16.18
CA GLU A 51 -13.60 -3.45 -16.81
C GLU A 51 -14.56 -2.35 -16.36
N ALA A 52 -14.56 -2.02 -15.08
CA ALA A 52 -15.39 -0.94 -14.55
C ALA A 52 -15.00 0.41 -15.17
N ALA A 53 -13.70 0.67 -15.32
CA ALA A 53 -13.23 1.89 -15.96
C ALA A 53 -13.61 1.94 -17.43
N ALA A 54 -13.50 0.83 -18.13
CA ALA A 54 -13.88 0.74 -19.54
C ALA A 54 -15.37 0.98 -19.74
N ALA A 55 -16.22 0.47 -18.84
CA ALA A 55 -17.66 0.68 -18.88
C ALA A 55 -18.03 2.16 -18.71
N LEU A 56 -17.17 2.94 -18.01
CA LEU A 56 -17.35 4.37 -17.84
C LEU A 56 -16.64 5.18 -18.93
N ALA A 57 -16.07 4.51 -19.94
CA ALA A 57 -15.29 5.11 -21.01
C ALA A 57 -14.07 5.91 -20.48
N VAL A 58 -13.51 5.47 -19.35
CA VAL A 58 -12.31 6.09 -18.77
C VAL A 58 -11.09 5.24 -19.13
N PRO A 59 -10.12 5.77 -19.87
CA PRO A 59 -8.87 5.05 -20.10
C PRO A 59 -8.12 4.96 -18.76
N ALA A 60 -7.97 3.75 -18.23
CA ALA A 60 -7.33 3.56 -16.94
C ALA A 60 -6.28 2.45 -17.01
N PRO A 61 -5.12 2.73 -17.62
CA PRO A 61 -4.02 1.77 -17.58
C PRO A 61 -3.46 1.61 -16.17
N PHE A 62 -3.68 2.59 -15.29
CA PHE A 62 -3.26 2.56 -13.89
C PHE A 62 -4.18 3.46 -13.06
N LEU A 63 -4.17 3.25 -11.76
CA LEU A 63 -4.87 4.11 -10.80
C LEU A 63 -3.84 4.93 -10.04
N GLU A 64 -4.11 6.21 -9.90
CA GLU A 64 -3.19 7.15 -9.26
C GLU A 64 -3.97 8.03 -8.28
N VAL A 65 -3.49 8.11 -7.04
CA VAL A 65 -4.07 8.96 -6.00
C VAL A 65 -3.00 9.88 -5.44
N HIS A 66 -3.39 11.12 -5.13
CA HIS A 66 -2.48 12.16 -4.68
C HIS A 66 -2.93 12.74 -3.35
N GLY A 67 -2.00 12.83 -2.40
CA GLY A 67 -2.19 13.52 -1.13
C GLY A 67 -2.85 12.66 -0.06
N HIS A 68 -2.81 13.17 1.18
CA HIS A 68 -3.27 12.42 2.35
C HIS A 68 -4.75 12.01 2.28
N ASP A 69 -5.62 12.92 1.86
CA ASP A 69 -7.06 12.63 1.84
C ASP A 69 -7.40 11.51 0.84
N ALA A 70 -6.80 11.56 -0.36
CA ALA A 70 -7.01 10.54 -1.37
C ALA A 70 -6.39 9.20 -0.94
N LEU A 71 -5.20 9.24 -0.32
CA LEU A 71 -4.56 8.05 0.24
C LEU A 71 -5.39 7.42 1.34
N ASP A 72 -5.92 8.23 2.25
CA ASP A 72 -6.78 7.76 3.34
C ASP A 72 -8.02 7.07 2.78
N ALA A 73 -8.66 7.66 1.78
CA ALA A 73 -9.81 7.06 1.10
C ALA A 73 -9.44 5.74 0.42
N ARG A 74 -8.28 5.70 -0.24
CA ARG A 74 -7.77 4.50 -0.93
C ARG A 74 -7.53 3.36 0.06
N VAL A 75 -6.84 3.65 1.16
CA VAL A 75 -6.51 2.66 2.19
C VAL A 75 -7.78 2.17 2.88
N GLY A 76 -8.70 3.08 3.20
CA GLY A 76 -9.98 2.72 3.82
C GLY A 76 -10.83 1.85 2.91
N ARG A 77 -10.84 2.13 1.62
CA ARG A 77 -11.57 1.32 0.64
C ARG A 77 -11.01 -0.10 0.56
N ALA A 78 -9.70 -0.23 0.50
CA ALA A 78 -9.05 -1.54 0.47
C ALA A 78 -9.34 -2.33 1.76
N TYR A 79 -9.32 -1.66 2.92
CA TYR A 79 -9.70 -2.29 4.17
C TYR A 79 -11.11 -2.88 4.10
N GLU A 80 -12.08 -2.08 3.66
CA GLU A 80 -13.46 -2.53 3.53
C GLU A 80 -13.62 -3.70 2.57
N MET A 81 -12.88 -3.69 1.47
CA MET A 81 -12.98 -4.73 0.44
C MET A 81 -12.34 -6.05 0.86
N PHE A 82 -11.22 -6.01 1.60
CA PHE A 82 -10.39 -7.20 1.80
C PHE A 82 -10.21 -7.61 3.25
N VAL A 83 -10.28 -6.70 4.20
CA VAL A 83 -9.91 -6.97 5.60
C VAL A 83 -11.12 -6.93 6.54
N ALA A 84 -12.09 -6.08 6.28
CA ALA A 84 -13.20 -5.82 7.20
C ALA A 84 -14.01 -7.06 7.55
N SER A 85 -14.11 -8.04 6.64
CA SER A 85 -14.83 -9.29 6.90
C SER A 85 -14.16 -10.17 7.96
N GLY A 86 -12.88 -9.92 8.24
CA GLY A 86 -12.10 -10.75 9.17
C GLY A 86 -11.50 -12.00 8.53
N GLU A 87 -11.73 -12.23 7.25
CA GLU A 87 -11.25 -13.43 6.56
C GLU A 87 -9.79 -13.32 6.12
N HIS A 88 -9.30 -12.12 5.86
CA HIS A 88 -7.96 -11.88 5.33
C HIS A 88 -7.28 -10.72 6.04
N VAL A 89 -5.95 -10.76 6.05
CA VAL A 89 -5.08 -9.65 6.44
C VAL A 89 -3.91 -9.58 5.47
N PHE A 90 -3.27 -8.43 5.41
CA PHE A 90 -2.03 -8.26 4.65
C PHE A 90 -0.85 -8.54 5.56
N ALA A 91 0.18 -9.18 5.00
CA ALA A 91 1.43 -9.48 5.71
C ALA A 91 2.61 -9.02 4.87
N ALA A 92 3.57 -8.37 5.52
CA ALA A 92 4.81 -7.97 4.85
C ALA A 92 5.78 -9.16 4.79
N GLU A 93 6.43 -9.31 3.64
CA GLU A 93 7.56 -10.21 3.49
C GLU A 93 8.85 -9.39 3.65
N GLU A 94 10.00 -10.02 3.46
CA GLU A 94 11.29 -9.37 3.65
C GLU A 94 11.44 -8.16 2.72
N PRO A 95 11.62 -6.94 3.28
CA PRO A 95 11.85 -5.76 2.45
C PRO A 95 13.29 -5.71 1.94
N ALA A 96 13.50 -4.97 0.85
CA ALA A 96 14.81 -4.76 0.28
C ALA A 96 15.04 -3.27 0.01
N GLU A 97 16.17 -2.75 0.48
CA GLU A 97 16.61 -1.41 0.11
C GLU A 97 17.33 -1.50 -1.23
N LEU A 98 16.71 -0.95 -2.28
CA LEU A 98 17.23 -1.03 -3.64
C LEU A 98 18.28 0.05 -3.91
N LEU A 99 18.02 1.24 -3.40
CA LEU A 99 18.88 2.43 -3.50
C LEU A 99 18.70 3.19 -2.19
N PRO A 100 19.58 4.16 -1.88
CA PRO A 100 19.27 5.08 -0.80
C PRO A 100 17.88 5.69 -1.05
N ASN A 101 16.99 5.58 -0.08
CA ASN A 101 15.64 6.11 -0.14
C ASN A 101 14.69 5.41 -1.15
N VAL A 102 15.05 4.22 -1.64
CA VAL A 102 14.14 3.41 -2.48
C VAL A 102 14.04 2.01 -1.88
N VAL A 103 12.84 1.61 -1.49
CA VAL A 103 12.60 0.36 -0.78
C VAL A 103 11.55 -0.47 -1.51
N ALA A 104 11.83 -1.75 -1.71
CA ALA A 104 10.85 -2.69 -2.24
C ALA A 104 10.25 -3.50 -1.09
N ILE A 105 8.93 -3.57 -1.05
CA ILE A 105 8.20 -4.36 -0.05
C ILE A 105 7.33 -5.37 -0.77
N ARG A 106 7.62 -6.66 -0.56
CA ARG A 106 6.72 -7.73 -0.97
C ARG A 106 5.69 -7.95 0.11
N TRP A 107 4.46 -8.18 -0.29
CA TRP A 107 3.39 -8.45 0.65
C TRP A 107 2.50 -9.56 0.14
N SER A 108 1.79 -10.20 1.07
CA SER A 108 0.81 -11.23 0.77
C SER A 108 -0.51 -10.91 1.44
N MET A 109 -1.60 -11.29 0.80
CA MET A 109 -2.90 -11.34 1.45
C MET A 109 -3.09 -12.77 1.92
N VAL A 110 -3.27 -12.95 3.24
CA VAL A 110 -3.34 -14.27 3.84
C VAL A 110 -4.66 -14.46 4.58
N THR A 111 -5.11 -15.71 4.66
CA THR A 111 -6.28 -16.04 5.47
C THR A 111 -5.96 -15.88 6.95
N THR A 112 -6.91 -15.38 7.73
CA THR A 112 -6.72 -15.18 9.17
C THR A 112 -6.62 -16.50 9.93
N GLY A 113 -7.33 -17.52 9.47
CA GLY A 113 -7.34 -18.84 10.14
C GLY A 113 -6.09 -19.66 9.87
N GLY A 114 -5.79 -19.91 8.60
CA GLY A 114 -4.71 -20.81 8.21
C GLY A 114 -3.43 -20.11 7.77
N ARG A 115 -3.41 -18.78 7.69
CA ARG A 115 -2.28 -17.99 7.18
C ARG A 115 -1.85 -18.38 5.78
N GLU A 116 -2.83 -18.83 4.98
CA GLU A 116 -2.59 -19.25 3.61
C GLU A 116 -2.63 -18.03 2.68
N ALA A 117 -1.62 -17.89 1.83
CA ALA A 117 -1.55 -16.79 0.87
C ALA A 117 -2.57 -17.01 -0.26
N VAL A 118 -3.42 -16.00 -0.48
CA VAL A 118 -4.42 -16.03 -1.55
C VAL A 118 -4.18 -14.93 -2.57
N GLY A 119 -3.18 -14.11 -2.35
CA GLY A 119 -2.79 -13.04 -3.25
C GLY A 119 -1.54 -12.37 -2.74
N GLY A 120 -1.02 -11.42 -3.49
CA GLY A 120 0.16 -10.69 -3.08
C GLY A 120 0.55 -9.63 -4.09
N GLY A 121 1.65 -8.98 -3.82
CA GLY A 121 2.16 -7.94 -4.68
C GLY A 121 3.52 -7.42 -4.25
N LEU A 122 3.92 -6.38 -4.93
CA LEU A 122 5.19 -5.69 -4.69
C LEU A 122 4.93 -4.19 -4.73
N ASP A 123 5.38 -3.49 -3.70
CA ASP A 123 5.39 -2.03 -3.70
C ASP A 123 6.81 -1.53 -3.74
N VAL A 124 7.06 -0.54 -4.58
CA VAL A 124 8.35 0.15 -4.64
C VAL A 124 8.13 1.56 -4.13
N LEU A 125 8.74 1.86 -2.99
CA LEU A 125 8.58 3.13 -2.29
C LEU A 125 9.77 4.03 -2.53
N SER A 126 9.50 5.28 -2.89
CA SER A 126 10.51 6.33 -2.91
C SER A 126 10.29 7.23 -1.70
N LEU A 127 11.33 7.47 -0.91
CA LEU A 127 11.23 8.14 0.38
C LEU A 127 11.86 9.53 0.33
N ASP A 128 11.36 10.44 1.16
CA ASP A 128 12.01 11.72 1.39
C ASP A 128 13.16 11.57 2.39
N PRO A 129 13.97 12.64 2.64
CA PRO A 129 15.08 12.53 3.59
C PRO A 129 14.66 12.18 5.02
N ALA A 130 13.41 12.41 5.40
CA ALA A 130 12.89 12.06 6.72
C ALA A 130 12.37 10.62 6.78
N GLY A 131 12.39 9.89 5.68
CA GLY A 131 11.91 8.52 5.61
C GLY A 131 10.43 8.37 5.34
N ARG A 132 9.73 9.45 4.97
CA ARG A 132 8.33 9.38 4.58
C ARG A 132 8.18 9.01 3.12
N ILE A 133 7.11 8.32 2.78
CA ILE A 133 6.84 7.87 1.43
C ILE A 133 6.43 9.05 0.55
N ARG A 134 7.16 9.27 -0.53
CA ARG A 134 6.82 10.24 -1.57
C ARG A 134 5.99 9.60 -2.66
N THR A 135 6.45 8.44 -3.14
CA THR A 135 5.76 7.71 -4.20
C THR A 135 5.74 6.24 -3.84
N ASP A 136 4.68 5.59 -4.23
CA ASP A 136 4.53 4.15 -4.10
C ASP A 136 3.99 3.62 -5.43
N HIS A 137 4.77 2.77 -6.07
CA HIS A 137 4.34 2.04 -7.26
C HIS A 137 3.99 0.63 -6.82
N GLN A 138 2.70 0.31 -6.91
CA GLN A 138 2.19 -0.98 -6.46
C GLN A 138 1.89 -1.88 -7.65
N PHE A 139 2.44 -3.09 -7.59
CA PHE A 139 2.24 -4.13 -8.59
C PHE A 139 1.51 -5.30 -7.92
N ILE A 140 0.31 -5.60 -8.41
CA ILE A 140 -0.47 -6.72 -7.90
C ILE A 140 -0.01 -7.98 -8.64
N ALA A 141 0.31 -9.04 -7.90
CA ALA A 141 0.66 -10.32 -8.50
C ALA A 141 -0.59 -10.98 -9.10
N PRO A 142 -0.46 -11.63 -10.26
CA PRO A 142 -1.58 -12.33 -10.89
C PRO A 142 -2.06 -13.52 -10.05
#